data_5935b40b53836ba88856f0804fe1f41f
#
_entry.id   5935b40b53836ba88856f0804fe1f41f
#
_cell.length_a   1.000
_cell.length_b   1.000
_cell.length_c   1.000
_cell.angle_alpha   90.00
_cell.angle_beta   90.00
_cell.angle_gamma   90.00
#
_symmetry.space_group_name_H-M   'P 1'
#
loop_
_entity.id
_entity.type
_entity.pdbx_description
1 polymer ?
#
loop_
_entity_poly.entity_id
_entity_poly.type
_entity_poly.pdbx_seq_one_letter_code
_entity_poly.pdbx_strand_id
1 'polypeptide(L)'
;YTGKWAGKKYSSVPDSIISVSPSEMKAYYNSHSEADLSFANLLAFWFGADLQRMDRVFRSSGLMRPKWDQRRGAKTYGRATLERAVQDCQEVYCPAPQPDRAAFADQDEALRALNVKYGAQSLAAPAPGVKTYSLDDTGNARRFRDRYADRVRYNPTDKCWMVWDGARWKRDDLATIKGLADEMLDQMDKACFGIRDINTAGALRRHVQKSRSSRSKEAFLKEAQHLPGIPMLPEQFDRNKGLLNLRNGILNLARRELVPHDRERYITRMAQVDYDPAAKAPVWEAFIQSVTGGDVQLAEYLQVMVGYCLCGSTREQCMFFLYGDGANGKSTFLETLAKMLGDYCMNAQADTIASTRSRSSGAARSDVARLKGARFVTLEEGDQGATLDEGLVKQMTGGNTITARFQYGKEFEFRPEFKLVEATNHLPKIRGTDVGIWRRIRLVPFTQSIPEEKQDILLPQKLEAELPGILNWALDGLQKWLANSQGGRRHGLPACAAVDSAVNAYKQDQDRIAAFLADCTEPAEGSTVQASVLFRTYLNWCSENNEKWRMANKQFGMEVKKHYEIRKGRYYNEFVGLRFSDEGLRCLALNRGGEPSAMPPRSSPLYEQTRLKN
;
A
#
# COMPACT_ATOMS: atom_id res chain seq x y z
N TYR A 1 15.54 6.45 -35.12
CA TYR A 1 15.91 5.68 -33.91
C TYR A 1 14.96 4.52 -33.73
N THR A 2 15.44 3.29 -33.99
CA THR A 2 14.72 2.02 -33.83
C THR A 2 15.11 1.34 -32.51
N GLY A 3 15.05 2.02 -31.38
CA GLY A 3 15.33 1.47 -30.06
C GLY A 3 14.21 1.76 -29.07
N LYS A 4 14.12 1.01 -27.96
CA LYS A 4 13.10 1.15 -26.89
C LYS A 4 12.99 2.56 -26.28
N TRP A 5 13.88 3.47 -26.64
CA TRP A 5 13.98 4.86 -26.14
C TRP A 5 13.50 5.90 -27.17
N ALA A 6 13.14 5.47 -28.40
CA ALA A 6 12.61 6.35 -29.43
C ALA A 6 11.26 6.96 -28.97
N GLY A 7 11.17 8.28 -29.02
CA GLY A 7 9.93 9.02 -28.73
C GLY A 7 9.71 9.48 -27.29
N LYS A 8 10.64 9.25 -26.35
CA LYS A 8 10.53 9.80 -24.99
C LYS A 8 11.34 11.10 -24.86
N LYS A 9 10.66 12.23 -24.69
CA LYS A 9 11.29 13.49 -24.31
C LYS A 9 11.54 13.47 -22.79
N TYR A 10 12.80 13.51 -22.37
CA TYR A 10 13.18 13.56 -20.96
C TYR A 10 13.74 14.94 -20.60
N SER A 11 13.34 15.47 -19.45
CA SER A 11 13.89 16.73 -18.90
C SER A 11 15.21 16.54 -18.15
N SER A 12 15.60 15.29 -17.85
CA SER A 12 16.87 14.93 -17.19
C SER A 12 17.24 13.49 -17.55
N VAL A 13 18.51 13.10 -17.42
CA VAL A 13 18.93 11.69 -17.50
C VAL A 13 18.34 10.98 -16.30
N PRO A 14 17.50 9.94 -16.48
CA PRO A 14 16.90 9.25 -15.34
C PRO A 14 17.96 8.54 -14.50
N ASP A 15 17.91 8.69 -13.19
CA ASP A 15 18.81 7.99 -12.24
C ASP A 15 18.79 6.46 -12.42
N SER A 16 17.68 5.91 -12.90
CA SER A 16 17.53 4.50 -13.22
C SER A 16 18.44 3.98 -14.34
N ILE A 17 18.99 4.86 -15.19
CA ILE A 17 19.95 4.48 -16.26
C ILE A 17 21.37 4.39 -15.69
N ILE A 18 21.65 5.07 -14.59
CA ILE A 18 22.97 5.10 -13.96
C ILE A 18 23.21 3.85 -13.11
N SER A 19 22.15 3.15 -12.69
CA SER A 19 22.18 2.03 -11.74
C SER A 19 21.81 0.65 -12.29
N VAL A 20 21.81 0.43 -13.60
CA VAL A 20 21.45 -0.87 -14.21
C VAL A 20 22.49 -1.96 -13.91
N SER A 21 22.05 -3.06 -13.32
CA SER A 21 22.92 -4.21 -13.04
C SER A 21 23.23 -5.05 -14.29
N PRO A 22 24.37 -5.79 -14.33
CA PRO A 22 24.72 -6.65 -15.47
C PRO A 22 23.68 -7.72 -15.81
N SER A 23 22.87 -8.16 -14.86
CA SER A 23 21.80 -9.15 -15.05
C SER A 23 20.56 -8.56 -15.74
N GLU A 24 20.25 -7.30 -15.47
CA GLU A 24 19.14 -6.59 -16.10
C GLU A 24 19.42 -6.23 -17.55
N MET A 25 20.69 -6.04 -17.91
CA MET A 25 21.10 -5.73 -19.29
C MET A 25 20.79 -6.84 -20.27
N LYS A 26 20.94 -8.12 -19.87
CA LYS A 26 20.64 -9.27 -20.74
C LYS A 26 19.17 -9.36 -21.17
N ALA A 27 18.26 -8.75 -20.40
CA ALA A 27 16.84 -8.71 -20.73
C ALA A 27 16.49 -7.71 -21.86
N TYR A 28 17.37 -6.74 -22.12
CA TYR A 28 17.09 -5.62 -23.03
C TYR A 28 18.03 -5.49 -24.24
N TYR A 29 19.24 -6.04 -24.17
CA TYR A 29 20.26 -5.93 -25.21
C TYR A 29 20.88 -7.29 -25.53
N ASN A 30 21.12 -7.56 -26.82
CA ASN A 30 21.73 -8.81 -27.28
C ASN A 30 23.22 -8.91 -26.93
N SER A 31 23.87 -7.77 -26.65
CA SER A 31 25.27 -7.72 -26.26
C SER A 31 25.61 -6.49 -25.41
N HIS A 32 26.67 -6.62 -24.60
CA HIS A 32 27.22 -5.48 -23.86
C HIS A 32 27.65 -4.31 -24.77
N SER A 33 28.11 -4.60 -25.99
CA SER A 33 28.54 -3.55 -26.93
C SER A 33 27.35 -2.77 -27.50
N GLU A 34 26.18 -3.41 -27.63
CA GLU A 34 24.93 -2.78 -28.01
C GLU A 34 24.40 -1.87 -26.89
N ALA A 35 24.50 -2.33 -25.65
CA ALA A 35 24.15 -1.51 -24.48
C ALA A 35 25.06 -0.28 -24.35
N ASP A 36 26.38 -0.44 -24.54
CA ASP A 36 27.35 0.66 -24.52
C ASP A 36 27.01 1.74 -25.56
N LEU A 37 26.73 1.32 -26.81
CA LEU A 37 26.39 2.25 -27.88
C LEU A 37 25.03 2.92 -27.65
N SER A 38 24.05 2.18 -27.16
CA SER A 38 22.72 2.74 -26.86
C SER A 38 22.78 3.80 -25.78
N PHE A 39 23.57 3.58 -24.74
CA PHE A 39 23.78 4.58 -23.69
C PHE A 39 24.61 5.78 -24.19
N ALA A 40 25.64 5.54 -25.00
CA ALA A 40 26.42 6.60 -25.64
C ALA A 40 25.56 7.51 -26.54
N ASN A 41 24.60 6.94 -27.31
CA ASN A 41 23.65 7.69 -28.11
C ASN A 41 22.74 8.59 -27.25
N LEU A 42 22.29 8.08 -26.09
CA LEU A 42 21.53 8.89 -25.16
C LEU A 42 22.35 10.06 -24.60
N LEU A 43 23.62 9.82 -24.27
CA LEU A 43 24.53 10.87 -23.81
C LEU A 43 24.82 11.91 -24.91
N ALA A 44 24.94 11.48 -26.18
CA ALA A 44 25.10 12.37 -27.31
C ALA A 44 23.88 13.29 -27.50
N PHE A 45 22.67 12.76 -27.34
CA PHE A 45 21.46 13.58 -27.36
C PHE A 45 21.48 14.66 -26.26
N TRP A 46 21.91 14.33 -25.02
CA TRP A 46 21.88 15.28 -23.90
C TRP A 46 23.05 16.27 -23.88
N PHE A 47 24.24 15.84 -24.31
CA PHE A 47 25.47 16.62 -24.17
C PHE A 47 26.07 17.05 -25.53
N GLY A 48 25.44 16.69 -26.63
CA GLY A 48 25.94 17.00 -27.95
C GLY A 48 27.34 16.40 -28.20
N ALA A 49 28.25 17.20 -28.74
CA ALA A 49 29.60 16.77 -29.05
C ALA A 49 30.61 16.86 -27.86
N ASP A 50 30.12 17.08 -26.62
CA ASP A 50 30.98 17.12 -25.43
C ASP A 50 31.41 15.74 -24.98
N LEU A 51 32.38 15.17 -25.69
CA LEU A 51 32.91 13.82 -25.45
C LEU A 51 33.53 13.67 -24.05
N GLN A 52 34.05 14.73 -23.44
CA GLN A 52 34.64 14.65 -22.10
C GLN A 52 33.55 14.48 -21.04
N ARG A 53 32.45 15.21 -21.19
CA ARG A 53 31.32 15.12 -20.29
C ARG A 53 30.60 13.77 -20.44
N MET A 54 30.43 13.29 -21.68
CA MET A 54 29.88 11.99 -21.98
C MET A 54 30.71 10.86 -21.36
N ASP A 55 32.05 10.88 -21.50
CA ASP A 55 32.93 9.86 -20.93
C ASP A 55 32.87 9.87 -19.40
N ARG A 56 32.82 11.04 -18.77
CA ARG A 56 32.69 11.16 -17.30
C ARG A 56 31.41 10.51 -16.79
N VAL A 57 30.29 10.78 -17.46
CA VAL A 57 28.98 10.19 -17.07
C VAL A 57 28.95 8.70 -17.35
N PHE A 58 29.54 8.24 -18.48
CA PHE A 58 29.63 6.82 -18.77
C PHE A 58 30.44 6.07 -17.70
N ARG A 59 31.54 6.62 -17.25
CA ARG A 59 32.39 6.03 -16.20
C ARG A 59 31.72 5.91 -14.84
N SER A 60 30.76 6.76 -14.55
CA SER A 60 29.94 6.68 -13.31
C SER A 60 28.76 5.72 -13.42
N SER A 61 28.51 5.15 -14.61
CA SER A 61 27.40 4.22 -14.84
C SER A 61 27.76 2.76 -14.52
N GLY A 62 26.75 1.93 -14.27
CA GLY A 62 26.88 0.48 -14.11
C GLY A 62 27.38 -0.26 -15.36
N LEU A 63 27.52 0.43 -16.51
CA LEU A 63 28.06 -0.12 -17.76
C LEU A 63 29.59 -0.04 -17.82
N MET A 64 30.23 0.69 -16.93
CA MET A 64 31.67 0.83 -16.92
C MET A 64 32.37 -0.50 -16.65
N ARG A 65 33.33 -0.84 -17.50
CA ARG A 65 34.14 -2.04 -17.41
C ARG A 65 35.51 -1.86 -18.07
N PRO A 66 36.52 -2.71 -17.79
CA PRO A 66 37.90 -2.55 -18.31
C PRO A 66 38.00 -2.45 -19.83
N LYS A 67 37.02 -3.02 -20.57
CA LYS A 67 36.96 -2.90 -22.03
C LYS A 67 36.86 -1.47 -22.53
N TRP A 68 36.29 -0.55 -21.73
CA TRP A 68 36.11 0.85 -22.10
C TRP A 68 37.44 1.55 -22.39
N ASP A 69 38.48 1.21 -21.64
CA ASP A 69 39.82 1.77 -21.77
C ASP A 69 40.78 0.98 -22.68
N GLN A 70 40.31 -0.16 -23.23
CA GLN A 70 41.12 -0.96 -24.17
C GLN A 70 41.39 -0.21 -25.47
N ARG A 71 42.66 -0.12 -25.87
CA ARG A 71 43.07 0.48 -27.13
C ARG A 71 42.61 -0.37 -28.33
N ARG A 72 42.02 0.30 -29.31
CA ARG A 72 41.72 -0.23 -30.64
C ARG A 72 42.31 0.70 -31.69
N GLY A 73 43.56 0.43 -32.13
CA GLY A 73 44.30 1.32 -32.98
C GLY A 73 44.73 2.62 -32.24
N ALA A 74 44.43 3.77 -32.81
CA ALA A 74 44.80 5.09 -32.27
C ALA A 74 43.92 5.57 -31.11
N LYS A 75 42.78 4.92 -30.85
CA LYS A 75 41.77 5.35 -29.86
C LYS A 75 41.42 4.22 -28.90
N THR A 76 40.83 4.55 -27.75
CA THR A 76 40.20 3.54 -26.86
C THR A 76 38.83 3.14 -27.39
N TYR A 77 38.35 1.95 -26.96
CA TYR A 77 37.01 1.46 -27.30
C TYR A 77 35.93 2.46 -26.88
N GLY A 78 36.02 3.03 -25.68
CA GLY A 78 35.09 4.06 -25.17
C GLY A 78 35.09 5.30 -26.04
N ARG A 79 36.26 5.81 -26.40
CA ARG A 79 36.40 7.00 -27.26
C ARG A 79 35.76 6.76 -28.64
N ALA A 80 36.01 5.62 -29.26
CA ALA A 80 35.42 5.27 -30.55
C ALA A 80 33.90 5.11 -30.49
N THR A 81 33.37 4.56 -29.36
CA THR A 81 31.92 4.39 -29.14
C THR A 81 31.23 5.75 -28.98
N LEU A 82 31.82 6.67 -28.21
CA LEU A 82 31.27 8.02 -28.01
C LEU A 82 31.29 8.85 -29.30
N GLU A 83 32.39 8.79 -30.07
CA GLU A 83 32.49 9.52 -31.34
C GLU A 83 31.46 8.99 -32.35
N ARG A 84 31.26 7.68 -32.41
CA ARG A 84 30.21 7.09 -33.24
C ARG A 84 28.82 7.55 -32.80
N ALA A 85 28.54 7.58 -31.51
CA ALA A 85 27.26 8.05 -30.97
C ALA A 85 26.98 9.51 -31.33
N VAL A 86 28.02 10.38 -31.30
CA VAL A 86 27.89 11.79 -31.74
C VAL A 86 27.61 11.87 -33.25
N GLN A 87 28.28 11.05 -34.07
CA GLN A 87 28.03 11.01 -35.51
C GLN A 87 26.63 10.51 -35.88
N ASP A 88 26.12 9.52 -35.12
CA ASP A 88 24.79 8.93 -35.34
C ASP A 88 23.66 9.80 -34.74
N CYS A 89 23.98 10.82 -33.93
CA CYS A 89 23.02 11.67 -33.26
C CYS A 89 22.50 12.77 -34.19
N GLN A 90 21.23 12.64 -34.61
CA GLN A 90 20.58 13.60 -35.51
C GLN A 90 19.96 14.81 -34.79
N GLU A 91 19.63 14.67 -33.52
CA GLU A 91 19.01 15.69 -32.67
C GLU A 91 19.77 15.81 -31.37
N VAL A 92 20.16 17.03 -30.98
CA VAL A 92 20.77 17.34 -29.68
C VAL A 92 19.76 18.10 -28.84
N TYR A 93 19.68 17.79 -27.55
CA TYR A 93 18.88 18.55 -26.61
C TYR A 93 19.35 20.00 -26.54
N CYS A 94 18.56 20.90 -27.11
CA CYS A 94 18.67 22.32 -26.86
C CYS A 94 17.72 22.64 -25.70
N PRO A 95 18.22 23.03 -24.52
CA PRO A 95 17.35 23.63 -23.52
C PRO A 95 16.67 24.82 -24.18
N ALA A 96 15.34 24.95 -24.01
CA ALA A 96 14.64 26.16 -24.43
C ALA A 96 15.44 27.34 -23.88
N PRO A 97 15.80 28.34 -24.71
CA PRO A 97 16.60 29.46 -24.24
C PRO A 97 15.91 30.02 -23.01
N GLN A 98 16.62 30.05 -21.88
CA GLN A 98 16.17 30.87 -20.77
C GLN A 98 16.10 32.28 -21.34
N PRO A 99 14.91 32.93 -21.30
CA PRO A 99 14.80 34.26 -21.86
C PRO A 99 15.83 35.13 -21.17
N ASP A 100 16.77 35.62 -21.95
CA ASP A 100 17.78 36.56 -21.50
C ASP A 100 17.06 37.77 -20.90
N ARG A 101 17.42 38.19 -19.69
CA ARG A 101 16.81 39.37 -19.05
C ARG A 101 16.92 40.62 -19.94
N ALA A 102 17.89 40.66 -20.84
CA ALA A 102 18.07 41.70 -21.86
C ALA A 102 17.00 41.65 -22.96
N ALA A 103 16.52 40.46 -23.38
CA ALA A 103 15.50 40.31 -24.39
C ALA A 103 14.09 40.79 -23.96
N PHE A 104 13.84 40.86 -22.64
CA PHE A 104 12.59 41.44 -22.12
C PHE A 104 12.54 42.97 -22.21
N ALA A 105 13.70 43.66 -22.15
CA ALA A 105 13.78 45.10 -22.34
C ALA A 105 13.36 45.49 -23.77
N ASP A 106 13.80 44.72 -24.76
CA ASP A 106 13.50 44.93 -26.17
C ASP A 106 12.03 44.64 -26.55
N GLN A 107 11.43 43.63 -25.93
CA GLN A 107 10.00 43.34 -26.10
C GLN A 107 9.09 44.39 -25.46
N ASP A 108 9.49 44.94 -24.31
CA ASP A 108 8.77 46.03 -23.67
C ASP A 108 8.84 47.31 -24.51
N GLU A 109 9.95 47.57 -25.20
CA GLU A 109 10.16 48.73 -26.09
C GLU A 109 9.37 48.55 -27.39
N ALA A 110 9.33 47.34 -27.96
CA ALA A 110 8.48 47.01 -29.12
C ALA A 110 6.96 47.09 -28.77
N LEU A 111 6.55 46.68 -27.61
CA LEU A 111 5.18 46.84 -27.13
C LEU A 111 4.82 48.30 -26.85
N ARG A 112 5.77 49.12 -26.35
CA ARG A 112 5.59 50.58 -26.22
C ARG A 112 5.46 51.26 -27.57
N ALA A 113 6.28 50.90 -28.57
CA ALA A 113 6.22 51.42 -29.92
C ALA A 113 4.89 51.05 -30.65
N LEU A 114 4.36 49.83 -30.44
CA LEU A 114 3.06 49.39 -30.93
C LEU A 114 1.91 50.16 -30.27
N ASN A 115 1.98 50.42 -28.97
CA ASN A 115 0.98 51.20 -28.24
C ASN A 115 0.91 52.65 -28.70
N VAL A 116 2.05 53.26 -29.00
CA VAL A 116 2.14 54.64 -29.57
C VAL A 116 1.57 54.68 -30.99
N LYS A 117 1.78 53.65 -31.81
CA LYS A 117 1.34 53.60 -33.23
C LYS A 117 -0.17 53.35 -33.40
N TYR A 118 -0.84 52.72 -32.42
CA TYR A 118 -2.28 52.33 -32.51
C TYR A 118 -3.17 53.06 -31.51
N GLY A 119 -2.72 54.15 -30.89
CA GLY A 119 -3.56 55.08 -30.11
C GLY A 119 -4.18 54.47 -28.85
N ALA A 120 -3.55 53.48 -28.27
CA ALA A 120 -3.92 53.01 -26.93
C ALA A 120 -3.43 54.06 -25.92
N GLN A 121 -4.38 54.84 -25.37
CA GLN A 121 -4.08 55.78 -24.29
C GLN A 121 -3.35 55.04 -23.15
N SER A 122 -2.20 55.59 -22.81
CA SER A 122 -1.31 55.14 -21.73
C SER A 122 -2.12 54.80 -20.48
N LEU A 123 -2.26 53.51 -20.18
CA LEU A 123 -2.53 53.09 -18.83
C LEU A 123 -1.29 53.46 -18.01
N ALA A 124 -1.41 54.35 -17.02
CA ALA A 124 -0.37 54.66 -16.08
C ALA A 124 0.24 53.35 -15.57
N ALA A 125 1.58 53.23 -15.69
CA ALA A 125 2.27 52.01 -15.21
C ALA A 125 1.85 51.71 -13.76
N PRO A 126 1.43 50.50 -13.45
CA PRO A 126 1.08 50.17 -12.05
C PRO A 126 2.29 50.39 -11.17
N ALA A 127 2.06 50.79 -9.92
CA ALA A 127 3.12 50.99 -8.94
C ALA A 127 4.01 49.74 -8.88
N PRO A 128 5.33 49.87 -8.64
CA PRO A 128 6.24 48.74 -8.59
C PRO A 128 5.72 47.69 -7.60
N GLY A 129 5.49 46.45 -8.10
CA GLY A 129 4.96 45.34 -7.29
C GLY A 129 3.47 44.97 -7.52
N VAL A 130 2.68 45.77 -8.25
CA VAL A 130 1.30 45.43 -8.59
C VAL A 130 1.26 44.53 -9.81
N LYS A 131 0.83 43.27 -9.62
CA LYS A 131 0.65 42.31 -10.72
C LYS A 131 -0.53 42.73 -11.61
N THR A 132 -0.29 42.90 -12.90
CA THR A 132 -1.34 43.11 -13.90
C THR A 132 -1.71 41.78 -14.57
N TYR A 133 -3.00 41.59 -14.84
CA TYR A 133 -3.52 40.38 -15.46
C TYR A 133 -4.37 40.76 -16.69
N SER A 134 -4.33 39.96 -17.75
CA SER A 134 -5.21 40.11 -18.88
C SER A 134 -6.70 39.95 -18.50
N LEU A 135 -7.59 40.59 -19.28
CA LEU A 135 -9.03 40.47 -19.08
C LEU A 135 -9.60 39.31 -19.96
N ASP A 136 -9.12 38.09 -19.64
CA ASP A 136 -9.48 36.83 -20.29
C ASP A 136 -9.44 35.69 -19.29
N ASP A 137 -9.73 34.46 -19.72
CA ASP A 137 -9.74 33.27 -18.87
C ASP A 137 -8.32 32.94 -18.32
N THR A 138 -7.26 33.20 -19.11
CA THR A 138 -5.88 33.02 -18.67
C THR A 138 -5.52 34.00 -17.55
N GLY A 139 -5.92 35.27 -17.69
CA GLY A 139 -5.71 36.26 -16.62
C GLY A 139 -6.50 35.94 -15.37
N ASN A 140 -7.74 35.47 -15.50
CA ASN A 140 -8.54 34.98 -14.36
C ASN A 140 -7.90 33.76 -13.69
N ALA A 141 -7.37 32.79 -14.45
CA ALA A 141 -6.65 31.65 -13.92
C ALA A 141 -5.41 32.06 -13.09
N ARG A 142 -4.63 33.04 -13.60
CA ARG A 142 -3.45 33.56 -12.89
C ARG A 142 -3.83 34.30 -11.61
N ARG A 143 -4.91 35.13 -11.65
CA ARG A 143 -5.47 35.79 -10.44
C ARG A 143 -5.91 34.76 -9.41
N PHE A 144 -6.64 33.74 -9.85
CA PHE A 144 -7.11 32.65 -9.00
C PHE A 144 -5.94 31.93 -8.33
N ARG A 145 -4.92 31.54 -9.11
CA ARG A 145 -3.71 30.92 -8.60
C ARG A 145 -3.02 31.82 -7.57
N ASP A 146 -2.76 33.07 -7.91
CA ASP A 146 -2.00 33.97 -7.04
C ASP A 146 -2.73 34.26 -5.71
N ARG A 147 -4.05 34.14 -5.70
CA ARG A 147 -4.87 34.38 -4.52
C ARG A 147 -5.05 33.12 -3.66
N TYR A 148 -5.22 31.99 -4.29
CA TYR A 148 -5.66 30.78 -3.60
C TYR A 148 -4.66 29.60 -3.69
N ALA A 149 -3.49 29.76 -4.29
CA ALA A 149 -2.50 28.68 -4.40
C ALA A 149 -2.05 28.16 -3.02
N ASP A 150 -2.29 28.89 -1.94
CA ASP A 150 -2.04 28.43 -0.58
C ASP A 150 -3.17 27.56 -0.02
N ARG A 151 -4.36 27.55 -0.66
CA ARG A 151 -5.57 26.87 -0.19
C ARG A 151 -6.08 25.81 -1.15
N VAL A 152 -5.56 25.76 -2.38
CA VAL A 152 -6.03 24.81 -3.40
C VAL A 152 -4.88 24.08 -4.06
N ARG A 153 -5.11 22.83 -4.44
CA ARG A 153 -4.24 22.01 -5.29
C ARG A 153 -5.10 21.27 -6.28
N TYR A 154 -4.54 20.92 -7.42
CA TYR A 154 -5.20 20.06 -8.39
C TYR A 154 -4.44 18.74 -8.52
N ASN A 155 -5.14 17.63 -8.31
CA ASN A 155 -4.60 16.30 -8.54
C ASN A 155 -4.89 15.86 -9.97
N PRO A 156 -3.88 15.85 -10.85
CA PRO A 156 -4.10 15.53 -12.27
C PRO A 156 -4.36 14.03 -12.51
N THR A 157 -3.94 13.17 -11.60
CA THR A 157 -4.14 11.71 -11.69
C THR A 157 -5.61 11.37 -11.44
N ASP A 158 -6.17 11.88 -10.34
CA ASP A 158 -7.55 11.65 -9.94
C ASP A 158 -8.53 12.69 -10.55
N LYS A 159 -7.99 13.67 -11.28
CA LYS A 159 -8.72 14.77 -11.92
C LYS A 159 -9.64 15.51 -10.95
N CYS A 160 -9.16 15.79 -9.77
CA CYS A 160 -9.93 16.46 -8.72
C CYS A 160 -9.17 17.63 -8.10
N TRP A 161 -9.93 18.60 -7.63
CA TRP A 161 -9.40 19.66 -6.79
C TRP A 161 -9.28 19.16 -5.35
N MET A 162 -8.24 19.64 -4.68
CA MET A 162 -8.00 19.48 -3.25
C MET A 162 -8.06 20.85 -2.63
N VAL A 163 -8.80 20.99 -1.54
CA VAL A 163 -8.98 22.25 -0.82
C VAL A 163 -8.51 22.09 0.62
N TRP A 164 -7.77 23.07 1.12
CA TRP A 164 -7.38 23.16 2.51
C TRP A 164 -8.57 23.65 3.36
N ASP A 165 -9.02 22.82 4.33
CA ASP A 165 -10.17 23.12 5.19
C ASP A 165 -9.80 23.83 6.52
N GLY A 166 -8.52 24.15 6.70
CA GLY A 166 -7.99 24.69 7.95
C GLY A 166 -7.20 23.68 8.76
N ALA A 167 -7.45 22.38 8.55
CA ALA A 167 -6.79 21.28 9.28
C ALA A 167 -6.17 20.22 8.37
N ARG A 168 -6.70 20.05 7.16
CA ARG A 168 -6.21 19.07 6.19
C ARG A 168 -6.57 19.43 4.75
N TRP A 169 -5.98 18.73 3.79
CA TRP A 169 -6.35 18.79 2.38
C TRP A 169 -7.47 17.79 2.09
N LYS A 170 -8.62 18.29 1.67
CA LYS A 170 -9.79 17.49 1.30
C LYS A 170 -10.02 17.53 -0.22
N ARG A 171 -10.50 16.42 -0.76
CA ARG A 171 -11.11 16.43 -2.09
C ARG A 171 -12.30 17.39 -2.09
N ASP A 172 -12.41 18.17 -3.15
CA ASP A 172 -13.51 19.15 -3.30
C ASP A 172 -14.77 18.47 -3.84
N ASP A 173 -15.49 17.77 -2.99
CA ASP A 173 -16.75 17.12 -3.33
C ASP A 173 -17.94 18.08 -3.26
N LEU A 174 -17.77 19.27 -2.67
CA LEU A 174 -18.79 20.28 -2.48
C LEU A 174 -18.68 21.46 -3.46
N ALA A 175 -17.79 21.36 -4.45
CA ALA A 175 -17.52 22.43 -5.40
C ALA A 175 -17.08 23.76 -4.75
N THR A 176 -16.38 23.71 -3.61
CA THR A 176 -15.81 24.85 -2.90
C THR A 176 -14.95 25.72 -3.81
N ILE A 177 -14.27 25.09 -4.79
CA ILE A 177 -13.47 25.77 -5.81
C ILE A 177 -14.30 26.78 -6.62
N LYS A 178 -15.58 26.49 -6.90
CA LYS A 178 -16.47 27.41 -7.61
C LYS A 178 -16.85 28.60 -6.72
N GLY A 179 -17.03 28.37 -5.41
CA GLY A 179 -17.26 29.44 -4.44
C GLY A 179 -16.06 30.39 -4.33
N LEU A 180 -14.83 29.85 -4.32
CA LEU A 180 -13.61 30.67 -4.35
C LEU A 180 -13.48 31.48 -5.66
N ALA A 181 -13.93 30.92 -6.77
CA ALA A 181 -14.00 31.65 -8.05
C ALA A 181 -15.00 32.81 -7.98
N ASP A 182 -16.17 32.60 -7.38
CA ASP A 182 -17.16 33.66 -7.18
C ASP A 182 -16.64 34.74 -6.23
N GLU A 183 -16.02 34.35 -5.13
CA GLU A 183 -15.36 35.29 -4.19
C GLU A 183 -14.32 36.17 -4.91
N MET A 184 -13.48 35.57 -5.77
CA MET A 184 -12.52 36.33 -6.57
C MET A 184 -13.20 37.34 -7.50
N LEU A 185 -14.25 36.92 -8.20
CA LEU A 185 -14.98 37.80 -9.10
C LEU A 185 -15.70 38.94 -8.37
N ASP A 186 -16.26 38.68 -7.18
CA ASP A 186 -16.86 39.70 -6.33
C ASP A 186 -15.85 40.76 -5.87
N GLN A 187 -14.64 40.33 -5.57
CA GLN A 187 -13.57 41.27 -5.21
C GLN A 187 -13.08 42.07 -6.40
N MET A 188 -13.02 41.47 -7.60
CA MET A 188 -12.71 42.21 -8.82
C MET A 188 -13.80 43.25 -9.11
N ASP A 189 -15.08 42.92 -8.91
CA ASP A 189 -16.18 43.87 -9.07
C ASP A 189 -16.06 45.03 -8.09
N LYS A 190 -15.80 44.77 -6.80
CA LYS A 190 -15.53 45.77 -5.79
C LYS A 190 -14.33 46.66 -6.14
N ALA A 191 -13.27 46.08 -6.68
CA ALA A 191 -12.09 46.82 -7.11
C ALA A 191 -12.36 47.81 -8.24
N CYS A 192 -13.41 47.61 -9.06
CA CYS A 192 -13.82 48.55 -10.11
C CYS A 192 -14.11 49.95 -9.55
N PHE A 193 -14.66 50.05 -8.31
CA PHE A 193 -15.00 51.32 -7.71
C PHE A 193 -13.80 52.18 -7.28
N GLY A 194 -12.61 51.56 -7.15
CA GLY A 194 -11.37 52.27 -6.81
C GLY A 194 -10.59 52.76 -8.03
N ILE A 195 -11.02 52.38 -9.26
CA ILE A 195 -10.32 52.75 -10.50
C ILE A 195 -10.81 54.11 -10.96
N ARG A 196 -9.88 55.09 -11.06
CA ARG A 196 -10.20 56.49 -11.47
C ARG A 196 -10.55 56.59 -12.94
N ASP A 197 -9.92 55.79 -13.78
CA ASP A 197 -10.22 55.78 -15.23
C ASP A 197 -11.49 54.99 -15.52
N ILE A 198 -12.53 55.72 -16.01
CA ILE A 198 -13.88 55.20 -16.28
C ILE A 198 -13.83 54.08 -17.34
N ASN A 199 -12.97 54.20 -18.35
CA ASN A 199 -12.87 53.21 -19.42
C ASN A 199 -12.28 51.89 -18.90
N THR A 200 -11.25 51.97 -18.10
CA THR A 200 -10.61 50.82 -17.42
C THR A 200 -11.58 50.15 -16.43
N ALA A 201 -12.26 50.95 -15.62
CA ALA A 201 -13.27 50.45 -14.67
C ALA A 201 -14.42 49.76 -15.43
N GLY A 202 -14.91 50.37 -16.52
CA GLY A 202 -15.95 49.80 -17.37
C GLY A 202 -15.52 48.51 -18.09
N ALA A 203 -14.29 48.43 -18.59
CA ALA A 203 -13.75 47.23 -19.20
C ALA A 203 -13.66 46.08 -18.19
N LEU A 204 -13.12 46.34 -16.99
CA LEU A 204 -13.02 45.34 -15.91
C LEU A 204 -14.41 44.86 -15.50
N ARG A 205 -15.38 45.76 -15.32
CA ARG A 205 -16.74 45.38 -14.92
C ARG A 205 -17.44 44.50 -15.97
N ARG A 206 -17.31 44.83 -17.27
CA ARG A 206 -17.83 43.97 -18.36
C ARG A 206 -17.15 42.60 -18.33
N HIS A 207 -15.85 42.55 -18.12
CA HIS A 207 -15.11 41.29 -17.98
C HIS A 207 -15.60 40.46 -16.81
N VAL A 208 -15.77 41.03 -15.62
CA VAL A 208 -16.32 40.36 -14.45
C VAL A 208 -17.71 39.79 -14.73
N GLN A 209 -18.62 40.59 -15.32
CA GLN A 209 -19.97 40.13 -15.67
C GLN A 209 -19.93 38.92 -16.62
N LYS A 210 -19.09 38.94 -17.64
CA LYS A 210 -18.88 37.82 -18.55
C LYS A 210 -18.31 36.59 -17.83
N SER A 211 -17.35 36.79 -16.94
CA SER A 211 -16.66 35.74 -16.20
C SER A 211 -17.53 35.02 -15.16
N ARG A 212 -18.65 35.61 -14.74
CA ARG A 212 -19.60 34.99 -13.81
C ARG A 212 -20.40 33.83 -14.41
N SER A 213 -20.40 33.67 -15.75
CA SER A 213 -21.04 32.51 -16.36
C SER A 213 -20.37 31.20 -15.95
N SER A 214 -21.16 30.11 -15.79
CA SER A 214 -20.62 28.79 -15.44
C SER A 214 -19.54 28.34 -16.42
N ARG A 215 -19.75 28.58 -17.72
CA ARG A 215 -18.80 28.27 -18.79
C ARG A 215 -17.44 28.96 -18.60
N SER A 216 -17.45 30.27 -18.29
CA SER A 216 -16.20 31.01 -18.08
C SER A 216 -15.51 30.61 -16.79
N LYS A 217 -16.28 30.38 -15.72
CA LYS A 217 -15.71 29.84 -14.45
C LYS A 217 -15.01 28.49 -14.67
N GLU A 218 -15.64 27.58 -15.38
CA GLU A 218 -15.04 26.29 -15.70
C GLU A 218 -13.81 26.43 -16.60
N ALA A 219 -13.83 27.36 -17.58
CA ALA A 219 -12.71 27.62 -18.47
C ALA A 219 -11.48 28.10 -17.70
N PHE A 220 -11.60 29.16 -16.90
CA PHE A 220 -10.44 29.66 -16.17
C PHE A 220 -9.98 28.75 -15.02
N LEU A 221 -10.89 28.02 -14.36
CA LEU A 221 -10.50 27.00 -13.39
C LEU A 221 -9.73 25.84 -14.06
N LYS A 222 -10.13 25.45 -15.27
CA LYS A 222 -9.39 24.46 -16.06
C LYS A 222 -8.00 24.97 -16.45
N GLU A 223 -7.90 26.23 -16.88
CA GLU A 223 -6.60 26.87 -17.14
C GLU A 223 -5.73 26.96 -15.88
N ALA A 224 -6.32 27.17 -14.70
CA ALA A 224 -5.59 27.21 -13.45
C ALA A 224 -4.92 25.87 -13.08
N GLN A 225 -5.45 24.73 -13.55
CA GLN A 225 -4.97 23.40 -13.19
C GLN A 225 -3.50 23.13 -13.50
N HIS A 226 -2.94 23.79 -14.53
CA HIS A 226 -1.55 23.59 -14.95
C HIS A 226 -0.58 24.68 -14.43
N LEU A 227 -1.09 25.72 -13.78
CA LEU A 227 -0.26 26.83 -13.34
C LEU A 227 0.67 26.41 -12.18
N PRO A 228 1.91 26.94 -12.12
CA PRO A 228 2.87 26.60 -11.08
C PRO A 228 2.29 26.76 -9.67
N GLY A 229 2.46 25.73 -8.84
CA GLY A 229 1.97 25.69 -7.46
C GLY A 229 0.54 25.13 -7.31
N ILE A 230 -0.17 24.86 -8.40
CA ILE A 230 -1.51 24.25 -8.38
C ILE A 230 -1.46 22.72 -8.56
N PRO A 231 -0.80 22.16 -9.61
CA PRO A 231 -0.79 20.72 -9.78
C PRO A 231 0.05 20.04 -8.69
N MET A 232 -0.49 18.93 -8.15
CA MET A 232 0.14 18.12 -7.13
C MET A 232 -0.23 16.65 -7.32
N LEU A 233 0.79 15.79 -7.38
CA LEU A 233 0.60 14.35 -7.56
C LEU A 233 0.14 13.67 -6.25
N PRO A 234 -0.62 12.57 -6.31
CA PRO A 234 -1.08 11.84 -5.13
C PRO A 234 0.04 11.44 -4.16
N GLU A 235 1.23 11.13 -4.68
CA GLU A 235 2.37 10.68 -3.87
C GLU A 235 3.02 11.82 -3.07
N GLN A 236 2.62 13.06 -3.32
CA GLN A 236 3.11 14.22 -2.58
C GLN A 236 2.31 14.47 -1.30
N PHE A 237 1.09 13.90 -1.21
CA PHE A 237 0.28 13.94 0.00
C PHE A 237 0.68 12.82 0.97
N ASP A 238 0.41 13.02 2.25
CA ASP A 238 0.58 12.06 3.34
C ASP A 238 1.96 11.36 3.40
N ARG A 239 3.04 12.05 3.01
CA ARG A 239 4.40 11.47 2.94
C ARG A 239 4.95 11.07 4.30
N ASN A 240 4.69 11.88 5.32
CA ASN A 240 5.29 11.65 6.63
C ASN A 240 4.41 10.72 7.49
N LYS A 241 4.78 9.44 7.54
CA LYS A 241 4.05 8.40 8.27
C LYS A 241 4.23 8.47 9.80
N GLY A 242 5.17 9.25 10.29
CA GLY A 242 5.39 9.51 11.71
C GLY A 242 4.51 10.64 12.28
N LEU A 243 3.68 11.27 11.45
CA LEU A 243 2.72 12.29 11.87
C LEU A 243 1.31 11.72 11.91
N LEU A 244 0.55 12.10 12.93
CA LEU A 244 -0.89 11.84 13.06
C LEU A 244 -1.61 13.17 13.13
N ASN A 245 -2.50 13.46 12.18
CA ASN A 245 -3.29 14.67 12.18
C ASN A 245 -4.53 14.46 13.06
N LEU A 246 -4.73 15.33 14.04
CA LEU A 246 -5.79 15.29 15.04
C LEU A 246 -6.69 16.52 14.88
N ARG A 247 -7.80 16.61 15.61
CA ARG A 247 -8.70 17.77 15.54
C ARG A 247 -8.03 19.07 16.00
N ASN A 248 -7.13 18.99 16.98
CA ASN A 248 -6.47 20.15 17.59
C ASN A 248 -5.02 20.38 17.13
N GLY A 249 -4.52 19.62 16.11
CA GLY A 249 -3.18 19.81 15.58
C GLY A 249 -2.58 18.56 14.97
N ILE A 250 -1.30 18.64 14.62
CA ILE A 250 -0.51 17.53 14.07
C ILE A 250 0.40 16.99 15.15
N LEU A 251 0.24 15.73 15.51
CA LEU A 251 1.04 15.04 16.53
C LEU A 251 2.23 14.32 15.87
N ASN A 252 3.44 14.62 16.35
CA ASN A 252 4.61 13.81 16.08
C ASN A 252 4.57 12.56 16.97
N LEU A 253 4.37 11.39 16.39
CA LEU A 253 4.19 10.13 17.12
C LEU A 253 5.42 9.70 17.92
N ALA A 254 6.63 9.98 17.42
CA ALA A 254 7.87 9.58 18.10
C ALA A 254 8.18 10.49 19.30
N ARG A 255 7.90 11.80 19.18
CA ARG A 255 8.23 12.82 20.19
C ARG A 255 7.06 13.16 21.11
N ARG A 256 5.84 12.79 20.72
CA ARG A 256 4.58 13.23 21.38
C ARG A 256 4.40 14.74 21.42
N GLU A 257 4.89 15.43 20.39
CA GLU A 257 4.79 16.87 20.27
C GLU A 257 3.61 17.25 19.37
N LEU A 258 2.67 18.01 19.88
CA LEU A 258 1.57 18.57 19.12
C LEU A 258 2.00 19.93 18.55
N VAL A 259 1.84 20.10 17.25
CA VAL A 259 2.07 21.37 16.55
C VAL A 259 0.77 21.80 15.85
N PRO A 260 0.59 23.11 15.59
CA PRO A 260 -0.57 23.58 14.82
C PRO A 260 -0.69 22.90 13.47
N HIS A 261 -1.92 22.88 12.92
CA HIS A 261 -2.15 22.44 11.56
C HIS A 261 -1.31 23.25 10.57
N ASP A 262 -0.66 22.54 9.65
CA ASP A 262 0.24 23.13 8.66
C ASP A 262 -0.07 22.56 7.29
N ARG A 263 -0.56 23.42 6.39
CA ARG A 263 -0.89 23.05 5.00
C ARG A 263 0.29 22.53 4.19
N GLU A 264 1.50 22.94 4.51
CA GLU A 264 2.73 22.49 3.82
C GLU A 264 3.12 21.05 4.20
N ARG A 265 2.46 20.45 5.18
CA ARG A 265 2.56 19.02 5.48
C ARG A 265 1.76 18.15 4.54
N TYR A 266 0.86 18.72 3.75
CA TYR A 266 0.03 18.05 2.74
C TYR A 266 -0.70 16.81 3.27
N ILE A 267 -1.22 16.89 4.49
CA ILE A 267 -1.95 15.78 5.12
C ILE A 267 -3.41 15.82 4.66
N THR A 268 -3.94 14.66 4.25
CA THR A 268 -5.33 14.54 3.76
C THR A 268 -6.27 13.90 4.76
N ARG A 269 -5.75 13.25 5.79
CA ARG A 269 -6.51 12.47 6.78
C ARG A 269 -6.51 13.14 8.14
N MET A 270 -7.53 12.83 8.95
CA MET A 270 -7.62 13.34 10.31
C MET A 270 -8.25 12.29 11.23
N ALA A 271 -7.63 12.03 12.37
CA ALA A 271 -8.22 11.26 13.45
C ALA A 271 -9.24 12.16 14.20
N GLN A 272 -10.32 11.53 14.68
CA GLN A 272 -11.46 12.24 15.28
C GLN A 272 -11.30 12.41 16.80
N VAL A 273 -10.10 12.79 17.23
CA VAL A 273 -9.73 12.93 18.64
C VAL A 273 -8.82 14.14 18.82
N ASP A 274 -8.90 14.77 19.98
CA ASP A 274 -7.96 15.79 20.43
C ASP A 274 -6.82 15.14 21.22
N TYR A 275 -5.62 15.66 21.10
CA TYR A 275 -4.52 15.27 21.98
C TYR A 275 -4.53 16.17 23.22
N ASP A 276 -4.72 15.54 24.37
CA ASP A 276 -4.54 16.13 25.69
C ASP A 276 -3.61 15.19 26.50
N PRO A 277 -2.38 15.59 26.78
CA PRO A 277 -1.42 14.73 27.49
C PRO A 277 -1.85 14.39 28.93
N ALA A 278 -2.78 15.14 29.52
CA ALA A 278 -3.29 14.90 30.87
C ALA A 278 -4.54 14.00 30.90
N ALA A 279 -5.15 13.73 29.74
CA ALA A 279 -6.36 12.91 29.65
C ALA A 279 -6.08 11.47 30.08
N LYS A 280 -7.01 10.92 30.86
CA LYS A 280 -7.02 9.53 31.34
C LYS A 280 -8.18 8.76 30.73
N ALA A 281 -8.13 7.44 30.79
CA ALA A 281 -9.14 6.55 30.24
C ALA A 281 -9.47 5.39 31.20
N PRO A 282 -9.99 5.67 32.41
CA PRO A 282 -10.24 4.62 33.40
C PRO A 282 -11.31 3.61 32.96
N VAL A 283 -12.34 4.03 32.22
CA VAL A 283 -13.37 3.12 31.68
C VAL A 283 -12.76 2.20 30.62
N TRP A 284 -11.89 2.75 29.75
CA TRP A 284 -11.15 1.95 28.78
C TRP A 284 -10.21 0.95 29.43
N GLU A 285 -9.44 1.36 30.44
CA GLU A 285 -8.53 0.48 31.16
C GLU A 285 -9.29 -0.66 31.86
N ALA A 286 -10.41 -0.35 32.50
CA ALA A 286 -11.29 -1.35 33.11
C ALA A 286 -11.89 -2.30 32.05
N PHE A 287 -12.28 -1.76 30.89
CA PHE A 287 -12.75 -2.57 29.74
C PHE A 287 -11.64 -3.52 29.26
N ILE A 288 -10.42 -3.05 29.06
CA ILE A 288 -9.27 -3.90 28.65
C ILE A 288 -9.03 -4.99 29.68
N GLN A 289 -9.06 -4.67 30.99
CA GLN A 289 -8.94 -5.66 32.05
C GLN A 289 -10.06 -6.72 32.00
N SER A 290 -11.27 -6.31 31.74
CA SER A 290 -12.42 -7.22 31.62
C SER A 290 -12.27 -8.19 30.44
N VAL A 291 -11.96 -7.68 29.24
CA VAL A 291 -11.86 -8.53 28.03
C VAL A 291 -10.65 -9.44 28.01
N THR A 292 -9.59 -9.09 28.76
CA THR A 292 -8.39 -9.95 28.93
C THR A 292 -8.48 -10.89 30.13
N GLY A 293 -9.55 -10.78 30.93
CA GLY A 293 -9.69 -11.57 32.17
C GLY A 293 -8.62 -11.26 33.21
N GLY A 294 -8.03 -10.07 33.19
CA GLY A 294 -6.94 -9.66 34.06
C GLY A 294 -5.55 -10.16 33.61
N ASP A 295 -5.41 -10.80 32.45
CA ASP A 295 -4.10 -11.17 31.91
C ASP A 295 -3.31 -9.91 31.50
N VAL A 296 -2.30 -9.60 32.32
CA VAL A 296 -1.45 -8.41 32.14
C VAL A 296 -0.63 -8.48 30.85
N GLN A 297 -0.16 -9.66 30.45
CA GLN A 297 0.61 -9.82 29.21
C GLN A 297 -0.28 -9.57 27.98
N LEU A 298 -1.51 -10.09 27.99
CA LEU A 298 -2.46 -9.87 26.92
C LEU A 298 -2.90 -8.41 26.85
N ALA A 299 -3.14 -7.75 28.00
CA ALA A 299 -3.46 -6.32 28.06
C ALA A 299 -2.33 -5.46 27.50
N GLU A 300 -1.08 -5.75 27.85
CA GLU A 300 0.09 -5.08 27.29
C GLU A 300 0.25 -5.36 25.80
N TYR A 301 0.02 -6.59 25.35
CA TYR A 301 0.06 -6.94 23.94
C TYR A 301 -0.95 -6.12 23.14
N LEU A 302 -2.20 -5.99 23.62
CA LEU A 302 -3.23 -5.15 23.00
C LEU A 302 -2.81 -3.69 22.96
N GLN A 303 -2.22 -3.16 24.04
CA GLN A 303 -1.73 -1.78 24.08
C GLN A 303 -0.66 -1.53 23.02
N VAL A 304 0.33 -2.41 22.91
CA VAL A 304 1.42 -2.28 21.93
C VAL A 304 0.89 -2.48 20.50
N MET A 305 -0.03 -3.42 20.30
CA MET A 305 -0.71 -3.65 19.03
C MET A 305 -1.43 -2.37 18.54
N VAL A 306 -2.22 -1.74 19.40
CA VAL A 306 -2.93 -0.51 19.05
C VAL A 306 -1.95 0.64 18.80
N GLY A 307 -0.93 0.75 19.62
CA GLY A 307 0.15 1.73 19.42
C GLY A 307 0.83 1.55 18.05
N TYR A 308 1.16 0.32 17.68
CA TYR A 308 1.70 0.00 16.34
C TYR A 308 0.73 0.39 15.22
N CYS A 309 -0.58 0.29 15.46
CA CYS A 309 -1.60 0.69 14.49
C CYS A 309 -1.67 2.21 14.25
N LEU A 310 -1.18 3.05 15.17
CA LEU A 310 -1.15 4.50 14.96
C LEU A 310 -0.21 4.94 13.84
N CYS A 311 0.86 4.20 13.58
CA CYS A 311 1.85 4.56 12.57
C CYS A 311 1.62 3.84 11.22
N GLY A 312 2.18 4.37 10.14
CA GLY A 312 2.10 3.77 8.80
C GLY A 312 3.14 2.67 8.52
N SER A 313 3.68 2.03 9.57
CA SER A 313 4.67 0.96 9.42
C SER A 313 4.01 -0.41 9.27
N THR A 314 4.51 -1.23 8.35
CA THR A 314 4.14 -2.66 8.21
C THR A 314 5.27 -3.60 8.62
N ARG A 315 6.18 -3.13 9.47
CA ARG A 315 7.42 -3.83 9.84
C ARG A 315 7.18 -5.20 10.48
N GLU A 316 6.11 -5.36 11.26
CA GLU A 316 5.73 -6.64 11.87
C GLU A 316 5.28 -7.68 10.85
N GLN A 317 4.85 -7.26 9.68
CA GLN A 317 4.35 -8.12 8.61
C GLN A 317 3.26 -9.08 9.08
N CYS A 318 2.32 -8.61 9.89
CA CYS A 318 1.27 -9.44 10.48
C CYS A 318 -0.12 -8.83 10.28
N MET A 319 -1.13 -9.68 10.43
CA MET A 319 -2.52 -9.34 10.64
C MET A 319 -3.01 -9.92 11.96
N PHE A 320 -4.04 -9.35 12.52
CA PHE A 320 -4.59 -9.72 13.82
C PHE A 320 -6.00 -10.28 13.65
N PHE A 321 -6.25 -11.42 14.29
CA PHE A 321 -7.57 -11.97 14.48
C PHE A 321 -7.95 -11.83 15.95
N LEU A 322 -8.96 -11.04 16.24
CA LEU A 322 -9.57 -11.00 17.56
C LEU A 322 -10.61 -12.13 17.60
N TYR A 323 -10.27 -13.19 18.31
CA TYR A 323 -11.02 -14.44 18.27
C TYR A 323 -11.71 -14.74 19.60
N GLY A 324 -12.94 -15.22 19.53
CA GLY A 324 -13.71 -15.68 20.69
C GLY A 324 -15.21 -15.72 20.39
N ASP A 325 -15.95 -16.42 21.19
CA ASP A 325 -17.41 -16.54 21.09
C ASP A 325 -18.11 -15.19 21.30
N GLY A 326 -19.39 -15.08 21.09
CA GLY A 326 -20.13 -13.81 21.20
C GLY A 326 -20.03 -13.12 22.57
N ALA A 327 -20.42 -11.83 22.63
CA ALA A 327 -20.50 -11.00 23.83
C ALA A 327 -19.18 -10.86 24.64
N ASN A 328 -18.06 -10.70 23.98
CA ASN A 328 -16.72 -10.62 24.59
C ASN A 328 -15.98 -9.30 24.31
N GLY A 329 -16.66 -8.28 23.80
CA GLY A 329 -16.13 -6.93 23.64
C GLY A 329 -15.30 -6.69 22.37
N LYS A 330 -15.12 -7.64 21.45
CA LYS A 330 -14.36 -7.47 20.18
C LYS A 330 -14.87 -6.26 19.37
N SER A 331 -16.18 -6.22 19.11
CA SER A 331 -16.79 -5.14 18.32
C SER A 331 -16.62 -3.79 19.00
N THR A 332 -16.90 -3.71 20.32
CA THR A 332 -16.72 -2.47 21.11
C THR A 332 -15.27 -1.98 21.03
N PHE A 333 -14.29 -2.89 21.12
CA PHE A 333 -12.87 -2.56 20.99
C PHE A 333 -12.56 -1.95 19.61
N LEU A 334 -12.98 -2.61 18.53
CA LEU A 334 -12.71 -2.13 17.16
C LEU A 334 -13.45 -0.83 16.83
N GLU A 335 -14.71 -0.70 17.23
CA GLU A 335 -15.52 0.50 17.00
C GLU A 335 -14.96 1.72 17.71
N THR A 336 -14.49 1.55 18.95
CA THR A 336 -13.85 2.63 19.72
C THR A 336 -12.58 3.13 19.01
N LEU A 337 -11.74 2.21 18.56
CA LEU A 337 -10.52 2.56 17.82
C LEU A 337 -10.83 3.16 16.45
N ALA A 338 -11.85 2.68 15.76
CA ALA A 338 -12.30 3.24 14.49
C ALA A 338 -12.79 4.69 14.65
N LYS A 339 -13.58 4.97 15.69
CA LYS A 339 -14.00 6.35 16.03
C LYS A 339 -12.81 7.24 16.32
N MET A 340 -11.87 6.78 17.14
CA MET A 340 -10.65 7.53 17.47
C MET A 340 -9.83 7.87 16.23
N LEU A 341 -9.58 6.87 15.38
CA LEU A 341 -8.70 7.00 14.22
C LEU A 341 -9.34 7.72 13.03
N GLY A 342 -10.66 7.81 12.97
CA GLY A 342 -11.38 8.52 11.92
C GLY A 342 -10.93 8.12 10.51
N ASP A 343 -10.45 9.07 9.70
CA ASP A 343 -10.04 8.79 8.30
C ASP A 343 -8.85 7.83 8.17
N TYR A 344 -8.10 7.59 9.24
CA TYR A 344 -7.02 6.59 9.23
C TYR A 344 -7.53 5.16 9.42
N CYS A 345 -8.81 5.00 9.80
CA CYS A 345 -9.50 3.71 9.86
C CYS A 345 -10.34 3.49 8.60
N MET A 346 -10.36 2.27 8.11
CA MET A 346 -11.26 1.84 7.04
C MET A 346 -11.83 0.47 7.35
N ASN A 347 -13.10 0.28 7.00
CA ASN A 347 -13.73 -1.03 7.07
C ASN A 347 -13.64 -1.72 5.70
N ALA A 348 -13.33 -3.00 5.68
CA ALA A 348 -13.31 -3.85 4.50
C ALA A 348 -14.12 -5.12 4.75
N GLN A 349 -14.68 -5.69 3.70
CA GLN A 349 -15.40 -6.95 3.78
C GLN A 349 -14.41 -8.11 3.95
N ALA A 350 -14.80 -9.18 4.63
CA ALA A 350 -14.00 -10.39 4.77
C ALA A 350 -13.57 -10.99 3.43
N ASP A 351 -14.44 -10.89 2.42
CA ASP A 351 -14.15 -11.32 1.05
C ASP A 351 -12.92 -10.64 0.43
N THR A 352 -12.49 -9.50 0.96
CA THR A 352 -11.26 -8.84 0.51
C THR A 352 -10.05 -9.74 0.68
N ILE A 353 -10.00 -10.54 1.75
CA ILE A 353 -8.90 -11.46 2.05
C ILE A 353 -9.26 -12.93 1.86
N ALA A 354 -10.49 -13.23 1.46
CA ALA A 354 -10.94 -14.60 1.20
C ALA A 354 -10.58 -15.06 -0.22
N SER A 355 -10.21 -16.34 -0.33
CA SER A 355 -9.93 -17.01 -1.61
C SER A 355 -11.25 -17.39 -2.29
N THR A 356 -11.65 -16.67 -3.33
CA THR A 356 -12.83 -16.98 -4.14
C THR A 356 -12.42 -17.58 -5.48
N ARG A 357 -13.06 -18.71 -5.88
CA ARG A 357 -12.78 -19.40 -7.15
C ARG A 357 -13.18 -18.60 -8.41
N SER A 358 -14.03 -17.58 -8.26
CA SER A 358 -14.62 -16.83 -9.37
C SER A 358 -13.84 -15.55 -9.75
N ARG A 359 -12.78 -15.19 -9.03
CA ARG A 359 -12.01 -13.97 -9.35
C ARG A 359 -11.04 -14.26 -10.50
N SER A 360 -11.29 -13.64 -11.66
CA SER A 360 -10.32 -13.63 -12.76
C SER A 360 -9.08 -12.84 -12.35
N SER A 361 -7.90 -13.28 -12.78
CA SER A 361 -6.59 -12.64 -12.49
C SER A 361 -6.46 -11.18 -12.97
N GLY A 362 -7.42 -10.68 -13.75
CA GLY A 362 -7.48 -9.29 -14.25
C GLY A 362 -8.60 -8.44 -13.67
N ALA A 363 -9.37 -8.94 -12.69
CA ALA A 363 -10.47 -8.16 -12.12
C ALA A 363 -9.97 -6.95 -11.33
N ALA A 364 -10.69 -5.81 -11.45
CA ALA A 364 -10.38 -4.62 -10.67
C ALA A 364 -10.55 -4.90 -9.17
N ARG A 365 -9.52 -4.61 -8.38
CA ARG A 365 -9.51 -4.75 -6.91
C ARG A 365 -9.86 -3.40 -6.26
N SER A 366 -11.09 -2.92 -6.48
CA SER A 366 -11.57 -1.67 -5.87
C SER A 366 -11.63 -1.74 -4.34
N ASP A 367 -11.88 -2.94 -3.81
CA ASP A 367 -11.82 -3.28 -2.39
C ASP A 367 -10.44 -3.00 -1.77
N VAL A 368 -9.37 -3.39 -2.46
CA VAL A 368 -7.98 -3.12 -2.06
C VAL A 368 -7.56 -1.68 -2.36
N ALA A 369 -8.00 -1.13 -3.50
CA ALA A 369 -7.66 0.22 -3.94
C ALA A 369 -8.07 1.29 -2.91
N ARG A 370 -9.23 1.14 -2.28
CA ARG A 370 -9.73 2.07 -1.27
C ARG A 370 -8.90 2.10 0.02
N LEU A 371 -8.12 1.07 0.29
CA LEU A 371 -7.31 0.96 1.52
C LEU A 371 -6.04 1.82 1.49
N LYS A 372 -5.71 2.43 0.35
CA LYS A 372 -4.55 3.33 0.23
C LYS A 372 -4.58 4.42 1.29
N GLY A 373 -3.50 4.53 2.06
CA GLY A 373 -3.31 5.55 3.11
C GLY A 373 -4.05 5.27 4.42
N ALA A 374 -4.83 4.19 4.56
CA ALA A 374 -5.32 3.73 5.85
C ALA A 374 -4.15 3.25 6.73
N ARG A 375 -4.33 3.31 8.06
CA ARG A 375 -3.38 2.74 9.05
C ARG A 375 -3.98 1.57 9.81
N PHE A 376 -5.29 1.57 9.93
CA PHE A 376 -6.07 0.56 10.62
C PHE A 376 -7.20 0.11 9.70
N VAL A 377 -7.26 -1.18 9.40
CA VAL A 377 -8.32 -1.75 8.56
C VAL A 377 -9.02 -2.82 9.35
N THR A 378 -10.28 -2.58 9.67
CA THR A 378 -11.17 -3.58 10.25
C THR A 378 -11.77 -4.43 9.15
N LEU A 379 -11.88 -5.72 9.40
CA LEU A 379 -12.55 -6.66 8.52
C LEU A 379 -13.85 -7.12 9.19
N GLU A 380 -14.92 -7.14 8.41
CA GLU A 380 -16.17 -7.75 8.83
C GLU A 380 -16.00 -9.26 8.98
N GLU A 381 -16.86 -9.90 9.80
CA GLU A 381 -16.83 -11.36 9.98
C GLU A 381 -17.10 -12.08 8.66
N GLY A 382 -16.24 -13.03 8.33
CA GLY A 382 -16.36 -13.83 7.13
C GLY A 382 -17.30 -15.02 7.32
N ASP A 383 -17.70 -15.63 6.19
CA ASP A 383 -18.49 -16.85 6.21
C ASP A 383 -17.75 -17.99 6.91
N GLN A 384 -18.50 -18.81 7.65
CA GLN A 384 -17.96 -20.02 8.26
C GLN A 384 -17.31 -20.93 7.21
N GLY A 385 -16.05 -21.30 7.43
CA GLY A 385 -15.30 -22.16 6.52
C GLY A 385 -14.70 -21.43 5.31
N ALA A 386 -14.74 -20.08 5.26
CA ALA A 386 -14.01 -19.28 4.30
C ALA A 386 -12.53 -19.67 4.29
N THR A 387 -11.89 -19.60 3.12
CA THR A 387 -10.46 -19.90 2.99
C THR A 387 -9.70 -18.59 2.78
N LEU A 388 -8.59 -18.41 3.50
CA LEU A 388 -7.74 -17.23 3.40
C LEU A 388 -7.03 -17.17 2.03
N ASP A 389 -7.00 -16.00 1.39
CA ASP A 389 -6.11 -15.73 0.26
C ASP A 389 -4.70 -15.39 0.80
N GLU A 390 -3.90 -16.43 0.99
CA GLU A 390 -2.56 -16.31 1.57
C GLU A 390 -1.63 -15.44 0.75
N GLY A 391 -1.77 -15.48 -0.58
CA GLY A 391 -0.97 -14.66 -1.50
C GLY A 391 -1.23 -13.18 -1.27
N LEU A 392 -2.50 -12.80 -1.21
CA LEU A 392 -2.90 -11.43 -0.96
C LEU A 392 -2.55 -10.96 0.45
N VAL A 393 -2.80 -11.77 1.48
CA VAL A 393 -2.40 -11.43 2.86
C VAL A 393 -0.89 -11.21 2.96
N LYS A 394 -0.07 -12.03 2.28
CA LYS A 394 1.38 -11.83 2.20
C LYS A 394 1.74 -10.49 1.53
N GLN A 395 1.02 -10.09 0.49
CA GLN A 395 1.21 -8.78 -0.16
C GLN A 395 0.78 -7.62 0.74
N MET A 396 -0.42 -7.69 1.32
CA MET A 396 -0.98 -6.62 2.15
C MET A 396 -0.21 -6.38 3.45
N THR A 397 0.42 -7.41 4.01
CA THR A 397 1.22 -7.32 5.24
C THR A 397 2.71 -7.15 4.98
N GLY A 398 3.19 -7.43 3.76
CA GLY A 398 4.60 -7.58 3.45
C GLY A 398 5.37 -6.27 3.22
N GLY A 399 4.71 -5.14 3.08
CA GLY A 399 5.34 -3.86 2.70
C GLY A 399 5.78 -3.79 1.23
N ASN A 400 5.44 -4.79 0.42
CA ASN A 400 5.62 -4.76 -1.03
C ASN A 400 4.59 -3.86 -1.69
N THR A 401 4.92 -3.33 -2.86
CA THR A 401 3.98 -2.54 -3.66
C THR A 401 2.83 -3.42 -4.15
N ILE A 402 1.61 -2.92 -3.99
CA ILE A 402 0.38 -3.55 -4.49
C ILE A 402 -0.12 -2.75 -5.68
N THR A 403 -0.40 -3.44 -6.79
CA THR A 403 -1.11 -2.85 -7.92
C THR A 403 -2.61 -3.01 -7.70
N ALA A 404 -3.34 -1.91 -7.77
CA ALA A 404 -4.78 -1.88 -7.62
C ALA A 404 -5.41 -0.89 -8.60
N ARG A 405 -6.71 -1.02 -8.85
CA ARG A 405 -7.48 -0.04 -9.63
C ARG A 405 -8.90 0.06 -9.10
N PHE A 406 -9.46 1.24 -9.17
CA PHE A 406 -10.90 1.42 -9.03
C PHE A 406 -11.61 0.93 -10.30
N GLN A 407 -12.87 0.55 -10.15
CA GLN A 407 -13.69 0.18 -11.31
C GLN A 407 -13.70 1.33 -12.33
N TYR A 408 -13.38 1.01 -13.58
CA TYR A 408 -13.20 1.98 -14.69
C TYR A 408 -12.02 2.96 -14.50
N GLY A 409 -11.22 2.83 -13.44
CA GLY A 409 -10.04 3.65 -13.18
C GLY A 409 -8.77 3.08 -13.84
N LYS A 410 -7.72 3.90 -13.88
CA LYS A 410 -6.37 3.46 -14.23
C LYS A 410 -5.77 2.66 -13.07
N GLU A 411 -4.89 1.72 -13.41
CA GLU A 411 -4.07 1.03 -12.42
C GLU A 411 -3.11 2.01 -11.75
N PHE A 412 -2.94 1.85 -10.45
CA PHE A 412 -1.96 2.56 -9.66
C PHE A 412 -1.30 1.62 -8.65
N GLU A 413 -0.14 2.02 -8.18
CA GLU A 413 0.62 1.25 -7.21
C GLU A 413 0.66 2.00 -5.87
N PHE A 414 0.63 1.25 -4.79
CA PHE A 414 0.84 1.80 -3.46
C PHE A 414 1.47 0.77 -2.52
N ARG A 415 2.14 1.24 -1.49
CA ARG A 415 2.63 0.38 -0.40
C ARG A 415 1.62 0.39 0.73
N PRO A 416 1.25 -0.78 1.28
CA PRO A 416 0.39 -0.86 2.45
C PRO A 416 1.01 -0.15 3.65
N GLU A 417 0.18 0.57 4.39
CA GLU A 417 0.53 1.27 5.62
C GLU A 417 -0.33 0.80 6.78
N PHE A 418 -1.34 0.01 6.44
CA PHE A 418 -2.36 -0.44 7.36
C PHE A 418 -2.00 -1.76 8.03
N LYS A 419 -2.63 -1.99 9.16
CA LYS A 419 -2.73 -3.29 9.81
C LYS A 419 -4.14 -3.81 9.63
N LEU A 420 -4.24 -5.08 9.22
CA LEU A 420 -5.51 -5.78 9.09
C LEU A 420 -5.88 -6.35 10.45
N VAL A 421 -7.10 -6.07 10.90
CA VAL A 421 -7.65 -6.58 12.16
C VAL A 421 -9.05 -7.10 11.90
N GLU A 422 -9.25 -8.39 12.10
CA GLU A 422 -10.53 -9.07 11.94
C GLU A 422 -11.08 -9.49 13.29
N ALA A 423 -12.33 -9.13 13.57
CA ALA A 423 -13.06 -9.69 14.70
C ALA A 423 -13.91 -10.85 14.18
N THR A 424 -13.64 -12.07 14.67
CA THR A 424 -14.33 -13.26 14.18
C THR A 424 -14.62 -14.25 15.29
N ASN A 425 -15.71 -15.00 15.12
CA ASN A 425 -16.02 -16.19 15.90
C ASN A 425 -15.52 -17.46 15.16
N HIS A 426 -15.30 -17.37 13.85
CA HIS A 426 -14.90 -18.47 12.99
C HIS A 426 -13.62 -18.15 12.22
N LEU A 427 -12.55 -18.82 12.58
CA LEU A 427 -11.26 -18.61 11.91
C LEU A 427 -11.29 -19.15 10.47
N PRO A 428 -10.73 -18.42 9.50
CA PRO A 428 -10.68 -18.87 8.10
C PRO A 428 -9.74 -20.07 7.94
N LYS A 429 -10.03 -20.93 6.98
CA LYS A 429 -9.15 -22.06 6.65
C LYS A 429 -7.84 -21.56 6.02
N ILE A 430 -6.71 -21.98 6.55
CA ILE A 430 -5.37 -21.74 6.00
C ILE A 430 -4.87 -23.04 5.39
N ARG A 431 -4.61 -23.02 4.08
CA ARG A 431 -4.20 -24.24 3.33
C ARG A 431 -2.70 -24.47 3.37
N GLY A 432 -1.92 -23.39 3.47
CA GLY A 432 -0.47 -23.46 3.43
C GLY A 432 0.13 -23.88 4.75
N THR A 433 1.01 -24.88 4.71
CA THR A 433 1.87 -25.25 5.84
C THR A 433 3.14 -24.39 5.89
N ASP A 434 3.27 -23.44 4.97
CA ASP A 434 4.40 -22.54 4.79
C ASP A 434 4.55 -21.59 5.98
N VAL A 435 5.74 -21.55 6.55
CA VAL A 435 6.13 -20.64 7.64
C VAL A 435 5.82 -19.17 7.30
N GLY A 436 5.80 -18.82 6.02
CA GLY A 436 5.55 -17.47 5.53
C GLY A 436 4.17 -16.93 5.86
N ILE A 437 3.11 -17.74 5.85
CA ILE A 437 1.77 -17.31 6.25
C ILE A 437 1.63 -17.32 7.78
N TRP A 438 2.06 -18.40 8.44
CA TRP A 438 1.87 -18.57 9.88
C TRP A 438 2.57 -17.50 10.72
N ARG A 439 3.75 -17.03 10.32
CA ARG A 439 4.43 -15.91 11.01
C ARG A 439 3.67 -14.59 10.92
N ARG A 440 2.69 -14.49 10.01
CA ARG A 440 1.87 -13.29 9.81
C ARG A 440 0.59 -13.30 10.62
N ILE A 441 0.13 -14.45 11.04
CA ILE A 441 -1.09 -14.58 11.81
C ILE A 441 -0.79 -14.27 13.28
N ARG A 442 -1.58 -13.38 13.85
CA ARG A 442 -1.63 -13.09 15.28
C ARG A 442 -3.04 -13.30 15.77
N LEU A 443 -3.24 -14.37 16.52
CA LEU A 443 -4.55 -14.74 17.06
C LEU A 443 -4.64 -14.22 18.49
N VAL A 444 -5.43 -13.17 18.68
CA VAL A 444 -5.60 -12.49 19.98
C VAL A 444 -6.88 -13.01 20.62
N PRO A 445 -6.82 -13.79 21.71
CA PRO A 445 -7.98 -14.41 22.29
C PRO A 445 -8.82 -13.41 23.11
N PHE A 446 -10.12 -13.33 22.80
CA PHE A 446 -11.16 -12.65 23.56
C PHE A 446 -12.08 -13.71 24.15
N THR A 447 -11.61 -14.42 25.17
CA THR A 447 -12.30 -15.60 25.74
C THR A 447 -13.26 -15.28 26.88
N GLN A 448 -13.26 -14.04 27.36
CA GLN A 448 -14.11 -13.63 28.45
C GLN A 448 -15.49 -13.25 27.93
N SER A 449 -16.49 -14.08 28.21
CA SER A 449 -17.90 -13.73 27.94
C SER A 449 -18.41 -12.78 29.01
N ILE A 450 -19.02 -11.68 28.59
CA ILE A 450 -19.62 -10.66 29.48
C ILE A 450 -21.11 -11.02 29.65
N PRO A 451 -21.54 -11.51 30.81
CA PRO A 451 -22.95 -11.81 31.06
C PRO A 451 -23.86 -10.61 30.79
N GLU A 452 -25.07 -10.87 30.32
CA GLU A 452 -26.03 -9.82 29.90
C GLU A 452 -26.28 -8.79 31.03
N GLU A 453 -26.35 -9.24 32.28
CA GLU A 453 -26.57 -8.39 33.46
C GLU A 453 -25.39 -7.43 33.74
N LYS A 454 -24.21 -7.74 33.21
CA LYS A 454 -22.99 -6.92 33.36
C LYS A 454 -22.68 -6.06 32.12
N GLN A 455 -23.47 -6.19 31.07
CA GLN A 455 -23.29 -5.38 29.86
C GLN A 455 -23.78 -3.96 30.09
N ASP A 456 -22.88 -3.00 29.93
CA ASP A 456 -23.21 -1.58 30.03
C ASP A 456 -23.61 -1.04 28.65
N ILE A 457 -24.89 -0.80 28.44
CA ILE A 457 -25.46 -0.24 27.21
C ILE A 457 -24.83 1.13 26.87
N LEU A 458 -24.42 1.89 27.88
CA LEU A 458 -23.81 3.21 27.73
C LEU A 458 -22.28 3.14 27.54
N LEU A 459 -21.68 1.95 27.56
CA LEU A 459 -20.23 1.78 27.42
C LEU A 459 -19.67 2.47 26.17
N PRO A 460 -20.27 2.35 24.95
CA PRO A 460 -19.76 3.04 23.77
C PRO A 460 -19.69 4.56 23.93
N GLN A 461 -20.67 5.17 24.60
CA GLN A 461 -20.70 6.60 24.86
C GLN A 461 -19.64 7.03 25.89
N LYS A 462 -19.46 6.22 26.95
CA LYS A 462 -18.42 6.46 27.96
C LYS A 462 -17.01 6.37 27.35
N LEU A 463 -16.77 5.38 26.48
CA LEU A 463 -15.51 5.22 25.78
C LEU A 463 -15.27 6.36 24.76
N GLU A 464 -16.31 6.86 24.11
CA GLU A 464 -16.20 8.01 23.21
C GLU A 464 -15.78 9.28 23.95
N ALA A 465 -16.25 9.48 25.16
CA ALA A 465 -15.83 10.60 26.02
C ALA A 465 -14.35 10.47 26.46
N GLU A 466 -13.81 9.27 26.52
CA GLU A 466 -12.43 8.99 26.92
C GLU A 466 -11.43 8.91 25.74
N LEU A 467 -11.84 9.19 24.50
CA LEU A 467 -10.95 9.06 23.32
C LEU A 467 -9.58 9.74 23.48
N PRO A 468 -9.45 10.96 24.08
CA PRO A 468 -8.13 11.55 24.32
C PRO A 468 -7.24 10.71 25.24
N GLY A 469 -7.80 10.11 26.29
CA GLY A 469 -7.08 9.22 27.19
C GLY A 469 -6.73 7.88 26.52
N ILE A 470 -7.63 7.35 25.69
CA ILE A 470 -7.39 6.13 24.87
C ILE A 470 -6.25 6.38 23.89
N LEU A 471 -6.17 7.59 23.31
CA LEU A 471 -5.03 7.96 22.46
C LEU A 471 -3.73 7.96 23.26
N ASN A 472 -3.71 8.50 24.48
CA ASN A 472 -2.51 8.45 25.34
C ASN A 472 -2.10 7.01 25.64
N TRP A 473 -3.05 6.14 26.00
CA TRP A 473 -2.82 4.73 26.23
C TRP A 473 -2.23 4.04 24.98
N ALA A 474 -2.73 4.36 23.80
CA ALA A 474 -2.20 3.85 22.54
C ALA A 474 -0.80 4.41 22.22
N LEU A 475 -0.53 5.68 22.54
CA LEU A 475 0.79 6.28 22.38
C LEU A 475 1.83 5.65 23.33
N ASP A 476 1.43 5.24 24.54
CA ASP A 476 2.30 4.47 25.44
C ASP A 476 2.66 3.12 24.82
N GLY A 477 1.68 2.44 24.22
CA GLY A 477 1.91 1.22 23.45
C GLY A 477 2.87 1.43 22.27
N LEU A 478 2.75 2.54 21.55
CA LEU A 478 3.67 2.88 20.46
C LEU A 478 5.10 3.11 20.97
N GLN A 479 5.28 3.77 22.11
CA GLN A 479 6.62 3.95 22.69
C GLN A 479 7.25 2.62 23.09
N LYS A 480 6.47 1.70 23.67
CA LYS A 480 6.93 0.33 23.98
C LYS A 480 7.33 -0.40 22.70
N TRP A 481 6.52 -0.31 21.65
CA TRP A 481 6.84 -0.91 20.34
C TRP A 481 8.14 -0.34 19.75
N LEU A 482 8.33 0.98 19.79
CA LEU A 482 9.55 1.64 19.33
C LEU A 482 10.77 1.20 20.13
N ALA A 483 10.66 1.13 21.46
CA ALA A 483 11.73 0.68 22.35
C ALA A 483 12.12 -0.78 22.07
N ASN A 484 11.14 -1.68 21.95
CA ASN A 484 11.36 -3.08 21.63
C ASN A 484 12.00 -3.29 20.26
N SER A 485 11.77 -2.34 19.33
CA SER A 485 12.29 -2.38 17.96
C SER A 485 13.72 -1.86 17.82
N GLN A 486 14.34 -1.37 18.89
CA GLN A 486 15.72 -0.86 18.90
C GLN A 486 16.74 -2.01 18.80
N GLY A 487 18.00 -1.67 18.48
CA GLY A 487 19.09 -2.65 18.43
C GLY A 487 19.02 -3.64 17.25
N GLY A 488 18.37 -3.25 16.13
CA GLY A 488 18.30 -4.09 14.94
C GLY A 488 17.24 -5.22 15.00
N ARG A 489 16.44 -5.27 16.04
CA ARG A 489 15.34 -6.25 16.15
C ARG A 489 14.27 -5.94 15.09
N ARG A 490 13.81 -6.98 14.40
CA ARG A 490 12.80 -6.86 13.35
C ARG A 490 11.40 -6.60 13.93
N HIS A 491 11.10 -7.15 15.10
CA HIS A 491 9.78 -7.14 15.71
C HIS A 491 9.79 -6.37 17.03
N GLY A 492 8.76 -5.54 17.24
CA GLY A 492 8.55 -4.75 18.45
C GLY A 492 7.32 -5.16 19.26
N LEU A 493 6.48 -6.08 18.72
CA LEU A 493 5.38 -6.66 19.49
C LEU A 493 5.97 -7.54 20.62
N PRO A 494 5.47 -7.42 21.86
CA PRO A 494 5.95 -8.24 22.97
C PRO A 494 5.56 -9.71 22.79
N ALA A 495 6.29 -10.62 23.39
CA ALA A 495 5.86 -12.00 23.52
C ALA A 495 4.61 -12.06 24.41
N CYS A 496 3.64 -12.88 24.04
CA CYS A 496 2.42 -13.10 24.80
C CYS A 496 2.03 -14.58 24.72
N ALA A 497 2.09 -15.27 25.85
CA ALA A 497 1.83 -16.71 25.91
C ALA A 497 0.42 -17.07 25.41
N ALA A 498 -0.58 -16.24 25.71
CA ALA A 498 -1.96 -16.44 25.25
C ALA A 498 -2.06 -16.38 23.71
N VAL A 499 -1.40 -15.39 23.08
CA VAL A 499 -1.39 -15.23 21.61
C VAL A 499 -0.61 -16.37 20.96
N ASP A 500 0.56 -16.71 21.46
CA ASP A 500 1.41 -17.77 20.89
C ASP A 500 0.74 -19.15 21.02
N SER A 501 0.11 -19.44 22.16
CA SER A 501 -0.65 -20.69 22.37
C SER A 501 -1.85 -20.77 21.43
N ALA A 502 -2.60 -19.68 21.26
CA ALA A 502 -3.75 -19.64 20.34
C ALA A 502 -3.32 -19.86 18.89
N VAL A 503 -2.22 -19.23 18.44
CA VAL A 503 -1.67 -19.45 17.09
C VAL A 503 -1.21 -20.89 16.88
N ASN A 504 -0.55 -21.48 17.89
CA ASN A 504 -0.08 -22.86 17.80
C ASN A 504 -1.26 -23.85 17.76
N ALA A 505 -2.28 -23.67 18.59
CA ALA A 505 -3.51 -24.48 18.56
C ALA A 505 -4.21 -24.39 17.21
N TYR A 506 -4.36 -23.16 16.67
CA TYR A 506 -4.95 -22.95 15.37
C TYR A 506 -4.14 -23.61 14.24
N LYS A 507 -2.81 -23.54 14.30
CA LYS A 507 -1.93 -24.19 13.34
C LYS A 507 -2.07 -25.72 13.42
N GLN A 508 -2.18 -26.29 14.60
CA GLN A 508 -2.41 -27.72 14.78
C GLN A 508 -3.75 -28.16 14.24
N ASP A 509 -4.82 -27.39 14.48
CA ASP A 509 -6.17 -27.64 13.94
C ASP A 509 -6.20 -27.62 12.41
N GLN A 510 -5.36 -26.79 11.78
CA GLN A 510 -5.24 -26.70 10.31
C GLN A 510 -4.30 -27.75 9.70
N ASP A 511 -3.54 -28.51 10.52
CA ASP A 511 -2.61 -29.53 10.02
C ASP A 511 -3.34 -30.84 9.71
N ARG A 512 -3.95 -30.89 8.53
CA ARG A 512 -4.69 -32.04 8.02
C ARG A 512 -3.84 -33.28 7.84
N ILE A 513 -2.54 -33.11 7.62
CA ILE A 513 -1.65 -34.25 7.47
C ILE A 513 -1.40 -34.88 8.84
N ALA A 514 -1.16 -34.05 9.88
CA ALA A 514 -1.07 -34.55 11.23
C ALA A 514 -2.39 -35.24 11.68
N ALA A 515 -3.55 -34.64 11.39
CA ALA A 515 -4.86 -35.25 11.68
C ALA A 515 -5.03 -36.59 10.95
N PHE A 516 -4.76 -36.62 9.64
CA PHE A 516 -4.80 -37.87 8.85
C PHE A 516 -3.85 -38.93 9.42
N LEU A 517 -2.62 -38.55 9.75
CA LEU A 517 -1.65 -39.48 10.32
C LEU A 517 -2.07 -39.99 11.70
N ALA A 518 -2.63 -39.13 12.55
CA ALA A 518 -3.15 -39.52 13.85
C ALA A 518 -4.34 -40.48 13.76
N ASP A 519 -5.25 -40.24 12.82
CA ASP A 519 -6.43 -41.09 12.61
C ASP A 519 -6.07 -42.41 11.92
N CYS A 520 -5.28 -42.34 10.86
CA CYS A 520 -5.07 -43.46 9.92
C CYS A 520 -3.78 -44.24 10.13
N THR A 521 -2.86 -43.75 10.96
CA THR A 521 -1.57 -44.42 11.18
C THR A 521 -1.17 -44.48 12.66
N GLU A 522 -0.33 -45.47 13.00
CA GLU A 522 0.29 -45.63 14.31
C GLU A 522 1.80 -45.72 14.16
N PRO A 523 2.60 -45.18 15.11
CA PRO A 523 4.04 -45.41 15.14
C PRO A 523 4.33 -46.91 15.29
N ALA A 524 5.18 -47.47 14.43
CA ALA A 524 5.55 -48.89 14.47
C ALA A 524 6.99 -49.06 13.98
N GLU A 525 7.90 -49.30 14.92
CA GLU A 525 9.32 -49.47 14.62
C GLU A 525 9.53 -50.67 13.67
N GLY A 526 10.36 -50.47 12.64
CA GLY A 526 10.63 -51.51 11.63
C GLY A 526 9.54 -51.70 10.56
N SER A 527 8.36 -51.12 10.73
CA SER A 527 7.27 -51.19 9.73
C SER A 527 7.45 -50.14 8.64
N THR A 528 6.92 -50.44 7.45
CA THR A 528 6.92 -49.52 6.32
C THR A 528 5.57 -49.49 5.65
N VAL A 529 5.21 -48.31 5.10
CA VAL A 529 4.01 -48.15 4.29
C VAL A 529 4.41 -47.50 2.95
N GLN A 530 3.96 -48.14 1.87
CA GLN A 530 4.22 -47.63 0.53
C GLN A 530 3.58 -46.25 0.33
N ALA A 531 4.34 -45.28 -0.19
CA ALA A 531 3.89 -43.89 -0.33
C ALA A 531 2.61 -43.73 -1.18
N SER A 532 2.47 -44.54 -2.24
CA SER A 532 1.26 -44.52 -3.08
C SER A 532 0.01 -45.07 -2.35
N VAL A 533 0.22 -46.07 -1.48
CA VAL A 533 -0.86 -46.64 -0.66
C VAL A 533 -1.29 -45.64 0.42
N LEU A 534 -0.35 -45.04 1.10
CA LEU A 534 -0.63 -43.99 2.09
C LEU A 534 -1.38 -42.80 1.47
N PHE A 535 -0.96 -42.37 0.27
CA PHE A 535 -1.66 -41.32 -0.47
C PHE A 535 -3.09 -41.69 -0.86
N ARG A 536 -3.32 -42.94 -1.29
CA ARG A 536 -4.67 -43.43 -1.59
C ARG A 536 -5.56 -43.43 -0.34
N THR A 537 -5.04 -43.90 0.80
CA THR A 537 -5.73 -43.86 2.09
C THR A 537 -6.08 -42.42 2.49
N TYR A 538 -5.15 -41.46 2.28
CA TYR A 538 -5.42 -40.05 2.49
C TYR A 538 -6.57 -39.51 1.63
N LEU A 539 -6.64 -39.90 0.35
CA LEU A 539 -7.73 -39.45 -0.53
C LEU A 539 -9.10 -40.01 -0.07
N ASN A 540 -9.13 -41.23 0.43
CA ASN A 540 -10.33 -41.85 0.95
C ASN A 540 -10.76 -41.21 2.28
N TRP A 541 -9.81 -40.99 3.19
CA TRP A 541 -10.05 -40.26 4.44
C TRP A 541 -10.58 -38.84 4.18
N CYS A 542 -10.04 -38.12 3.21
CA CYS A 542 -10.57 -36.83 2.79
C CYS A 542 -12.02 -36.91 2.30
N SER A 543 -12.39 -38.00 1.63
CA SER A 543 -13.75 -38.19 1.14
C SER A 543 -14.74 -38.44 2.28
N GLU A 544 -14.37 -39.25 3.26
CA GLU A 544 -15.16 -39.56 4.44
C GLU A 544 -15.38 -38.33 5.33
N ASN A 545 -14.35 -37.52 5.48
CA ASN A 545 -14.39 -36.30 6.29
C ASN A 545 -14.93 -35.07 5.51
N ASN A 546 -15.57 -35.27 4.35
CA ASN A 546 -16.10 -34.19 3.50
C ASN A 546 -15.10 -33.12 3.12
N GLU A 547 -13.80 -33.49 3.06
CA GLU A 547 -12.75 -32.57 2.70
C GLU A 547 -12.77 -32.27 1.19
N LYS A 548 -13.27 -31.11 0.83
CA LYS A 548 -13.42 -30.67 -0.57
C LYS A 548 -12.09 -30.45 -1.29
N TRP A 549 -11.02 -30.20 -0.52
CA TRP A 549 -9.70 -29.92 -1.09
C TRP A 549 -8.71 -31.02 -0.72
N ARG A 550 -8.05 -31.57 -1.73
CA ARG A 550 -7.10 -32.68 -1.60
C ARG A 550 -5.73 -32.24 -2.10
N MET A 551 -4.67 -32.57 -1.37
CA MET A 551 -3.30 -32.30 -1.81
C MET A 551 -2.95 -33.16 -3.03
N ALA A 552 -2.10 -32.62 -3.90
CA ALA A 552 -1.49 -33.41 -4.95
C ALA A 552 -0.47 -34.40 -4.34
N ASN A 553 -0.26 -35.55 -4.95
CA ASN A 553 0.61 -36.62 -4.45
C ASN A 553 2.03 -36.14 -4.08
N LYS A 554 2.63 -35.26 -4.90
CA LYS A 554 3.95 -34.70 -4.63
C LYS A 554 3.97 -33.85 -3.37
N GLN A 555 2.95 -33.02 -3.17
CA GLN A 555 2.82 -32.16 -1.98
C GLN A 555 2.55 -33.00 -0.74
N PHE A 556 1.63 -33.96 -0.79
CA PHE A 556 1.37 -34.91 0.28
C PHE A 556 2.65 -35.60 0.74
N GLY A 557 3.43 -36.14 -0.19
CA GLY A 557 4.68 -36.80 0.13
C GLY A 557 5.72 -35.88 0.80
N MET A 558 5.75 -34.58 0.43
CA MET A 558 6.61 -33.59 1.10
C MET A 558 6.15 -33.30 2.53
N GLU A 559 4.85 -33.25 2.77
CA GLU A 559 4.31 -33.00 4.13
C GLU A 559 4.55 -34.21 5.05
N VAL A 560 4.24 -35.43 4.60
CA VAL A 560 4.49 -36.65 5.39
C VAL A 560 5.96 -36.85 5.74
N LYS A 561 6.89 -36.40 4.87
CA LYS A 561 8.33 -36.41 5.16
C LYS A 561 8.76 -35.57 6.36
N LYS A 562 7.95 -34.63 6.82
CA LYS A 562 8.23 -33.85 8.02
C LYS A 562 8.04 -34.69 9.31
N HIS A 563 7.25 -35.78 9.21
CA HIS A 563 6.89 -36.65 10.32
C HIS A 563 7.61 -38.00 10.27
N TYR A 564 7.87 -38.53 9.08
CA TYR A 564 8.45 -39.86 8.88
C TYR A 564 9.54 -39.87 7.81
N GLU A 565 10.55 -40.70 7.98
CA GLU A 565 11.59 -40.92 6.98
C GLU A 565 11.04 -41.62 5.74
N ILE A 566 11.58 -41.30 4.58
CA ILE A 566 11.29 -41.97 3.31
C ILE A 566 12.46 -42.82 2.87
N ARG A 567 12.23 -44.12 2.68
CA ARG A 567 13.17 -45.04 2.05
C ARG A 567 12.85 -45.15 0.57
N LYS A 568 13.82 -44.87 -0.28
CA LYS A 568 13.70 -45.03 -1.72
C LYS A 568 13.96 -46.48 -2.11
N GLY A 569 12.94 -47.16 -2.61
CA GLY A 569 13.06 -48.50 -3.19
C GLY A 569 13.32 -48.43 -4.69
N ARG A 570 13.62 -49.59 -5.29
CA ARG A 570 13.86 -49.72 -6.74
C ARG A 570 12.61 -49.44 -7.57
N TYR A 571 11.44 -49.75 -7.05
CA TYR A 571 10.14 -49.61 -7.76
C TYR A 571 9.18 -48.62 -7.12
N TYR A 572 9.29 -48.40 -5.81
CA TYR A 572 8.41 -47.49 -5.06
C TYR A 572 9.14 -46.93 -3.83
N ASN A 573 8.62 -45.83 -3.34
CA ASN A 573 9.08 -45.21 -2.09
C ASN A 573 8.19 -45.66 -0.92
N GLU A 574 8.79 -45.80 0.25
CA GLU A 574 8.11 -46.22 1.49
C GLU A 574 8.39 -45.23 2.61
N PHE A 575 7.40 -44.96 3.42
CA PHE A 575 7.58 -44.28 4.70
C PHE A 575 7.88 -45.31 5.77
N VAL A 576 8.88 -45.03 6.61
CA VAL A 576 9.43 -45.94 7.62
C VAL A 576 8.94 -45.53 9.01
N GLY A 577 8.68 -46.51 9.89
CA GLY A 577 8.33 -46.25 11.29
C GLY A 577 6.81 -46.06 11.55
N LEU A 578 5.97 -46.42 10.57
CA LEU A 578 4.50 -46.34 10.71
C LEU A 578 3.79 -47.59 10.15
N ARG A 579 2.62 -47.85 10.70
CA ARG A 579 1.65 -48.81 10.17
C ARG A 579 0.26 -48.17 10.12
N PHE A 580 -0.67 -48.74 9.42
CA PHE A 580 -2.06 -48.28 9.46
C PHE A 580 -2.74 -48.63 10.79
N SER A 581 -3.52 -47.68 11.32
CA SER A 581 -4.49 -47.89 12.38
C SER A 581 -5.71 -48.65 11.85
N ASP A 582 -6.65 -49.00 12.71
CA ASP A 582 -7.93 -49.64 12.30
C ASP A 582 -8.70 -48.72 11.36
N GLU A 583 -8.74 -47.43 11.63
CA GLU A 583 -9.36 -46.43 10.77
C GLU A 583 -8.61 -46.30 9.43
N GLY A 584 -7.28 -46.32 9.44
CA GLY A 584 -6.47 -46.35 8.23
C GLY A 584 -6.73 -47.56 7.36
N LEU A 585 -6.91 -48.74 7.94
CA LEU A 585 -7.26 -49.94 7.22
C LEU A 585 -8.69 -49.87 6.63
N ARG A 586 -9.63 -49.28 7.39
CA ARG A 586 -10.99 -49.00 6.92
C ARG A 586 -10.98 -48.07 5.70
N CYS A 587 -10.29 -46.92 5.80
CA CYS A 587 -10.12 -45.96 4.72
C CYS A 587 -9.40 -46.58 3.51
N LEU A 588 -8.42 -47.47 3.72
CA LEU A 588 -7.71 -48.17 2.65
C LEU A 588 -8.63 -49.12 1.88
N ALA A 589 -9.59 -49.78 2.57
CA ALA A 589 -10.53 -50.74 1.98
C ALA A 589 -11.61 -50.08 1.12
N LEU A 590 -11.81 -48.75 1.22
CA LEU A 590 -12.80 -48.05 0.40
C LEU A 590 -12.38 -47.97 -1.07
N ASN A 591 -13.31 -48.31 -1.96
CA ASN A 591 -13.16 -48.09 -3.39
C ASN A 591 -13.48 -46.63 -3.77
N ARG A 592 -13.11 -46.16 -4.98
CA ARG A 592 -13.38 -44.82 -5.53
C ARG A 592 -14.82 -44.34 -5.51
N GLY A 593 -15.74 -45.13 -4.99
CA GLY A 593 -17.20 -44.84 -4.88
C GLY A 593 -17.78 -45.10 -3.51
N GLY A 594 -16.98 -45.37 -2.48
CA GLY A 594 -17.51 -45.61 -1.11
C GLY A 594 -17.95 -47.05 -0.85
N GLU A 595 -17.80 -47.98 -1.80
CA GLU A 595 -18.05 -49.42 -1.57
C GLU A 595 -16.78 -50.15 -1.09
N PRO A 596 -16.88 -51.10 -0.14
CA PRO A 596 -15.73 -51.84 0.37
C PRO A 596 -15.11 -52.72 -0.73
N SER A 597 -13.81 -52.62 -0.93
CA SER A 597 -13.05 -53.42 -1.88
C SER A 597 -12.72 -54.79 -1.28
N ALA A 598 -12.62 -55.79 -2.14
CA ALA A 598 -12.12 -57.12 -1.76
C ALA A 598 -10.74 -57.05 -1.12
N MET A 599 -10.46 -57.94 -0.15
CA MET A 599 -9.16 -58.02 0.53
C MET A 599 -7.96 -58.00 -0.43
N PRO A 600 -6.84 -57.36 -0.03
CA PRO A 600 -5.63 -57.36 -0.85
C PRO A 600 -5.12 -58.80 -1.12
N PRO A 601 -4.45 -59.04 -2.26
CA PRO A 601 -4.00 -60.38 -2.62
C PRO A 601 -3.03 -60.96 -1.57
N ARG A 602 -3.10 -62.26 -1.34
CA ARG A 602 -2.35 -63.02 -0.31
C ARG A 602 -0.84 -62.82 -0.31
N SER A 603 -0.27 -62.31 -1.37
CA SER A 603 1.17 -62.03 -1.54
C SER A 603 1.58 -60.62 -1.19
N SER A 604 0.66 -59.74 -0.71
CA SER A 604 1.00 -58.36 -0.38
C SER A 604 1.33 -58.22 1.13
N PRO A 605 2.27 -57.41 1.51
CA PRO A 605 2.55 -57.08 2.93
C PRO A 605 1.34 -56.58 3.69
N LEU A 606 0.35 -56.03 3.00
CA LEU A 606 -0.93 -55.53 3.53
C LEU A 606 -1.86 -56.69 3.94
N TYR A 607 -1.74 -57.86 3.34
CA TYR A 607 -2.55 -59.03 3.68
C TYR A 607 -2.19 -59.56 5.09
N GLU A 608 -0.93 -59.54 5.49
CA GLU A 608 -0.52 -59.97 6.83
C GLU A 608 -0.99 -58.98 7.91
N GLN A 609 -0.95 -57.68 7.63
CA GLN A 609 -1.48 -56.67 8.57
C GLN A 609 -3.01 -56.80 8.78
N THR A 610 -3.74 -57.17 7.75
CA THR A 610 -5.22 -57.35 7.82
C THR A 610 -5.59 -58.69 8.49
N ARG A 611 -4.74 -59.73 8.37
CA ARG A 611 -4.98 -61.07 8.93
C ARG A 611 -4.68 -61.20 10.43
N LEU A 612 -3.82 -60.33 10.97
CA LEU A 612 -3.48 -60.35 12.40
C LEU A 612 -4.54 -59.68 13.29
N LYS A 613 -5.61 -59.13 12.72
CA LYS A 613 -6.69 -58.44 13.42
C LYS A 613 -8.07 -59.06 13.24
N ASN A 614 -8.19 -60.15 12.43
CA ASN A 614 -9.35 -61.06 12.39
C ASN A 614 -8.96 -62.42 13.04
#